data_ba646fe1b2d2a2135d2fb2fc7a4d36e3
#
_entry.id   ba646fe1b2d2a2135d2fb2fc7a4d36e3
#
_cell.length_a   1.000
_cell.length_b   1.000
_cell.length_c   1.000
_cell.angle_alpha   90.00
_cell.angle_beta   90.00
_cell.angle_gamma   90.00
#
_symmetry.space_group_name_H-M   'P 1'
#
loop_
_entity.id
_entity.type
_entity.pdbx_description
1 polymer ?
#
loop_
_entity_poly.entity_id
_entity_poly.type
_entity_poly.pdbx_seq_one_letter_code
_entity_poly.pdbx_strand_id
1 'polypeptide(L)'
;MNTNEPVIEVTDLRRVYAGGFEAVRGVSFQVGRGELFALLGTNGAGKTSTVELIEGLAPPAGGRVRVLGHDPYSERSAVRPRIGLMLQEGGFPSELTVSETVRMWAGCTSGARPESEALSLVGLTRRAGVRVKQLSGGEKRRLDLALALLGRPEVLFLDEPTTGLDAEGRQETWELVRELRATGTTVLLTTHYLEEAEGLADRLAILHAGRIAVSGTPAEVTASQPSRISFELPTGYFPGDLPPLDSLGVTGHEVVGRVLRLRTNELQRAATGLLTWAERTGVELRGLDVRSGSLEEAFLRIARDVSEQEAQETQGARKIQAGQARGSASAGTSEKEHVA
;
A
#
# COMPACT_ATOMS: atom_id res chain seq x y z
N MET A 1 13.12 27.49 -7.77
CA MET A 1 11.78 26.92 -7.83
C MET A 1 11.53 26.31 -6.46
N ASN A 2 10.40 26.63 -5.80
CA ASN A 2 10.08 26.10 -4.48
C ASN A 2 9.94 24.59 -4.56
N THR A 3 10.86 23.85 -3.94
CA THR A 3 10.92 22.38 -3.89
C THR A 3 9.81 21.77 -3.00
N ASN A 4 8.86 22.58 -2.54
CA ASN A 4 7.87 22.17 -1.54
C ASN A 4 6.40 22.22 -2.05
N GLU A 5 6.17 22.44 -3.35
CA GLU A 5 4.79 22.38 -3.88
C GLU A 5 4.43 20.92 -4.21
N PRO A 6 3.30 20.43 -3.69
CA PRO A 6 2.85 19.08 -4.01
C PRO A 6 2.51 18.96 -5.50
N VAL A 7 2.93 17.88 -6.11
CA VAL A 7 2.65 17.54 -7.52
C VAL A 7 1.33 16.78 -7.64
N ILE A 8 0.99 16.00 -6.62
CA ILE A 8 -0.30 15.34 -6.48
C ILE A 8 -0.92 15.80 -5.15
N GLU A 9 -2.14 16.31 -5.23
CA GLU A 9 -2.93 16.71 -4.06
C GLU A 9 -4.27 15.97 -4.07
N VAL A 10 -4.57 15.26 -3.00
CA VAL A 10 -5.81 14.52 -2.81
C VAL A 10 -6.45 14.99 -1.51
N THR A 11 -7.71 15.42 -1.57
CA THR A 11 -8.43 15.95 -0.41
C THR A 11 -9.84 15.37 -0.34
N ASP A 12 -10.14 14.66 0.73
CA ASP A 12 -11.43 14.00 1.04
C ASP A 12 -12.02 13.22 -0.16
N LEU A 13 -11.14 12.53 -0.89
CA LEU A 13 -11.49 11.85 -2.14
C LEU A 13 -12.44 10.69 -1.87
N ARG A 14 -13.51 10.61 -2.70
CA ARG A 14 -14.57 9.60 -2.56
C ARG A 14 -14.90 8.97 -3.90
N ARG A 15 -15.17 7.66 -3.86
CA ARG A 15 -15.68 6.91 -5.01
C ARG A 15 -16.80 5.96 -4.59
N VAL A 16 -17.93 6.10 -5.25
CA VAL A 16 -19.11 5.25 -5.06
C VAL A 16 -19.41 4.54 -6.38
N TYR A 17 -19.50 3.23 -6.35
CA TYR A 17 -19.89 2.41 -7.50
C TYR A 17 -21.41 2.23 -7.58
N ALA A 18 -21.89 1.75 -8.73
CA ALA A 18 -23.29 1.37 -8.90
C ALA A 18 -23.67 0.36 -7.80
N GLY A 19 -24.85 0.58 -7.17
CA GLY A 19 -25.27 -0.20 -6.00
C GLY A 19 -24.86 0.36 -4.64
N GLY A 20 -24.21 1.54 -4.60
CA GLY A 20 -23.94 2.27 -3.34
C GLY A 20 -22.65 1.82 -2.63
N PHE A 21 -21.86 0.93 -3.22
CA PHE A 21 -20.59 0.52 -2.64
C PHE A 21 -19.56 1.66 -2.71
N GLU A 22 -19.16 2.18 -1.54
CA GLU A 22 -18.15 3.22 -1.41
C GLU A 22 -16.75 2.61 -1.29
N ALA A 23 -16.01 2.62 -2.39
CA ALA A 23 -14.67 2.04 -2.47
C ALA A 23 -13.57 2.99 -1.95
N VAL A 24 -13.81 4.31 -2.01
CA VAL A 24 -12.89 5.35 -1.50
C VAL A 24 -13.70 6.27 -0.59
N ARG A 25 -13.27 6.41 0.66
CA ARG A 25 -14.06 6.96 1.76
C ARG A 25 -13.35 8.14 2.44
N GLY A 26 -13.07 9.20 1.69
CA GLY A 26 -12.44 10.41 2.23
C GLY A 26 -10.92 10.28 2.36
N VAL A 27 -10.27 9.80 1.29
CA VAL A 27 -8.81 9.69 1.21
C VAL A 27 -8.19 11.05 1.02
N SER A 28 -7.15 11.37 1.81
CA SER A 28 -6.40 12.64 1.71
C SER A 28 -4.90 12.38 1.87
N PHE A 29 -4.10 12.85 0.91
CA PHE A 29 -2.63 12.84 0.97
C PHE A 29 -2.05 13.79 -0.09
N GLN A 30 -0.74 14.02 0.00
CA GLN A 30 0.01 14.83 -0.96
C GLN A 30 1.30 14.11 -1.33
N VAL A 31 1.73 14.29 -2.59
CA VAL A 31 3.02 13.79 -3.09
C VAL A 31 3.83 14.98 -3.60
N GLY A 32 5.04 15.09 -3.08
CA GLY A 32 6.02 16.14 -3.47
C GLY A 32 6.66 15.87 -4.82
N ARG A 33 7.27 16.85 -5.41
CA ARG A 33 8.03 16.73 -6.67
C ARG A 33 9.27 15.85 -6.47
N GLY A 34 9.45 14.85 -7.34
CA GLY A 34 10.57 13.90 -7.26
C GLY A 34 10.46 12.90 -6.10
N GLU A 35 9.32 12.88 -5.40
CA GLU A 35 9.03 11.91 -4.34
C GLU A 35 8.54 10.59 -4.95
N LEU A 36 8.96 9.48 -4.35
CA LEU A 36 8.32 8.19 -4.54
C LEU A 36 7.37 7.92 -3.38
N PHE A 37 6.08 7.97 -3.66
CA PHE A 37 5.02 7.72 -2.69
C PHE A 37 4.38 6.37 -2.94
N ALA A 38 4.33 5.50 -1.92
CA ALA A 38 3.69 4.19 -2.02
C ALA A 38 2.31 4.17 -1.36
N LEU A 39 1.30 3.71 -2.09
CA LEU A 39 -0.03 3.43 -1.56
C LEU A 39 -0.17 1.93 -1.34
N LEU A 40 -0.04 1.50 -0.09
CA LEU A 40 -0.17 0.10 0.32
C LEU A 40 -1.61 -0.25 0.68
N GLY A 41 -1.95 -1.52 0.54
CA GLY A 41 -3.24 -2.05 1.01
C GLY A 41 -3.48 -3.47 0.52
N THR A 42 -4.34 -4.20 1.21
CA THR A 42 -4.81 -5.51 0.76
C THR A 42 -5.62 -5.39 -0.55
N ASN A 43 -5.89 -6.53 -1.18
CA ASN A 43 -6.82 -6.57 -2.30
C ASN A 43 -8.21 -6.12 -1.82
N GLY A 44 -8.86 -5.25 -2.60
CA GLY A 44 -10.14 -4.65 -2.23
C GLY A 44 -10.04 -3.43 -1.28
N ALA A 45 -8.86 -3.02 -0.83
CA ALA A 45 -8.69 -1.84 0.03
C ALA A 45 -9.07 -0.50 -0.65
N GLY A 46 -9.21 -0.47 -1.98
CA GLY A 46 -9.54 0.73 -2.76
C GLY A 46 -8.35 1.38 -3.46
N LYS A 47 -7.18 0.71 -3.55
CA LYS A 47 -5.96 1.25 -4.19
C LYS A 47 -6.21 1.65 -5.65
N THR A 48 -6.59 0.69 -6.49
CA THR A 48 -6.87 0.93 -7.92
C THR A 48 -7.98 1.97 -8.10
N SER A 49 -9.06 1.90 -7.29
CA SER A 49 -10.11 2.91 -7.31
C SER A 49 -9.61 4.32 -7.00
N THR A 50 -8.67 4.45 -6.05
CA THR A 50 -8.06 5.74 -5.70
C THR A 50 -7.16 6.24 -6.83
N VAL A 51 -6.32 5.36 -7.38
CA VAL A 51 -5.39 5.73 -8.46
C VAL A 51 -6.14 6.11 -9.73
N GLU A 52 -7.17 5.38 -10.15
CA GLU A 52 -8.01 5.74 -11.31
C GLU A 52 -8.64 7.14 -11.22
N LEU A 53 -9.00 7.60 -10.00
CA LEU A 53 -9.46 8.96 -9.79
C LEU A 53 -8.34 9.98 -9.96
N ILE A 54 -7.13 9.67 -9.46
CA ILE A 54 -5.96 10.54 -9.55
C ILE A 54 -5.44 10.62 -11.00
N GLU A 55 -5.53 9.55 -11.75
CA GLU A 55 -5.22 9.48 -13.19
C GLU A 55 -6.26 10.19 -14.07
N GLY A 56 -7.42 10.58 -13.49
CA GLY A 56 -8.52 11.18 -14.24
C GLY A 56 -9.25 10.21 -15.17
N LEU A 57 -9.24 8.92 -14.86
CA LEU A 57 -9.98 7.89 -15.60
C LEU A 57 -11.46 7.89 -15.22
N ALA A 58 -11.80 8.29 -14.00
CA ALA A 58 -13.16 8.42 -13.51
C ALA A 58 -13.35 9.72 -12.73
N PRO A 59 -14.59 10.28 -12.68
CA PRO A 59 -14.90 11.43 -11.84
C PRO A 59 -15.01 10.99 -10.38
N PRO A 60 -14.57 11.82 -9.42
CA PRO A 60 -14.81 11.56 -8.01
C PRO A 60 -16.29 11.76 -7.64
N ALA A 61 -16.78 10.96 -6.69
CA ALA A 61 -18.10 11.16 -6.09
C ALA A 61 -18.10 12.30 -5.04
N GLY A 62 -16.91 12.68 -4.55
CA GLY A 62 -16.68 13.77 -3.62
C GLY A 62 -15.19 14.03 -3.42
N GLY A 63 -14.89 15.16 -2.80
CA GLY A 63 -13.51 15.59 -2.61
C GLY A 63 -12.89 16.25 -3.83
N ARG A 64 -11.56 16.35 -3.83
CA ARG A 64 -10.78 17.02 -4.88
C ARG A 64 -9.47 16.31 -5.15
N VAL A 65 -9.07 16.27 -6.42
CA VAL A 65 -7.76 15.83 -6.88
C VAL A 65 -7.12 16.94 -7.72
N ARG A 66 -5.82 17.16 -7.53
CA ARG A 66 -4.98 17.95 -8.43
C ARG A 66 -3.72 17.18 -8.76
N VAL A 67 -3.37 17.17 -10.04
CA VAL A 67 -2.12 16.63 -10.55
C VAL A 67 -1.45 17.72 -11.36
N LEU A 68 -0.21 18.09 -10.99
CA LEU A 68 0.51 19.19 -11.60
C LEU A 68 -0.29 20.53 -11.57
N GLY A 69 -1.09 20.73 -10.51
CA GLY A 69 -1.93 21.90 -10.31
C GLY A 69 -3.30 21.87 -11.02
N HIS A 70 -3.58 20.84 -11.82
CA HIS A 70 -4.79 20.71 -12.64
C HIS A 70 -5.71 19.58 -12.14
N ASP A 71 -7.01 19.67 -12.43
CA ASP A 71 -7.95 18.57 -12.24
C ASP A 71 -7.76 17.53 -13.35
N PRO A 72 -7.33 16.29 -13.01
CA PRO A 72 -6.97 15.30 -14.02
C PRO A 72 -8.14 14.78 -14.83
N TYR A 73 -9.39 14.91 -14.33
CA TYR A 73 -10.58 14.46 -15.03
C TYR A 73 -11.13 15.53 -15.98
N SER A 74 -11.24 16.77 -15.53
CA SER A 74 -11.82 17.87 -16.33
C SER A 74 -10.79 18.58 -17.22
N GLU A 75 -9.50 18.64 -16.80
CA GLU A 75 -8.41 19.32 -17.50
C GLU A 75 -7.40 18.31 -18.10
N ARG A 76 -7.91 17.22 -18.70
CA ARG A 76 -7.11 16.11 -19.23
C ARG A 76 -6.00 16.53 -20.19
N SER A 77 -6.22 17.52 -21.01
CA SER A 77 -5.25 18.02 -21.99
C SER A 77 -4.01 18.65 -21.33
N ALA A 78 -4.16 19.22 -20.12
CA ALA A 78 -3.05 19.76 -19.35
C ALA A 78 -2.25 18.69 -18.59
N VAL A 79 -2.90 17.58 -18.21
CA VAL A 79 -2.31 16.54 -17.35
C VAL A 79 -1.74 15.39 -18.17
N ARG A 80 -2.51 14.79 -19.09
CA ARG A 80 -2.15 13.55 -19.79
C ARG A 80 -0.81 13.57 -20.52
N PRO A 81 -0.40 14.65 -21.19
CA PRO A 81 0.93 14.66 -21.85
C PRO A 81 2.11 14.61 -20.88
N ARG A 82 1.87 14.87 -19.60
CA ARG A 82 2.90 15.02 -18.57
C ARG A 82 2.92 13.85 -17.57
N ILE A 83 2.03 12.88 -17.73
CA ILE A 83 1.95 11.70 -16.87
C ILE A 83 2.21 10.43 -17.67
N GLY A 84 2.77 9.41 -17.00
CA GLY A 84 2.88 8.05 -17.49
C GLY A 84 2.02 7.13 -16.65
N LEU A 85 1.33 6.19 -17.29
CA LEU A 85 0.44 5.25 -16.61
C LEU A 85 0.88 3.82 -16.91
N MET A 86 1.11 3.02 -15.88
CA MET A 86 1.29 1.59 -15.95
C MET A 86 0.15 0.94 -15.16
N LEU A 87 -0.84 0.42 -15.87
CA LEU A 87 -2.03 -0.18 -15.28
C LEU A 87 -1.76 -1.61 -14.78
N GLN A 88 -2.63 -2.11 -13.92
CA GLN A 88 -2.52 -3.46 -13.37
C GLN A 88 -2.54 -4.53 -14.48
N GLU A 89 -3.41 -4.38 -15.49
CA GLU A 89 -3.46 -5.24 -16.66
C GLU A 89 -3.16 -4.42 -17.94
N GLY A 90 -2.09 -4.76 -18.62
CA GLY A 90 -1.73 -4.19 -19.92
C GLY A 90 -2.49 -4.89 -21.06
N GLY A 91 -3.21 -4.11 -21.86
CA GLY A 91 -3.94 -4.62 -23.03
C GLY A 91 -3.17 -4.39 -24.33
N PHE A 92 -2.17 -5.24 -24.64
CA PHE A 92 -1.39 -5.09 -25.87
C PHE A 92 -1.93 -5.94 -27.01
N PRO A 93 -1.89 -5.44 -28.28
CA PRO A 93 -2.14 -6.25 -29.44
C PRO A 93 -1.12 -7.40 -29.50
N SER A 94 -1.57 -8.62 -29.27
CA SER A 94 -0.72 -9.81 -29.11
C SER A 94 0.10 -10.16 -30.35
N GLU A 95 -0.38 -9.77 -31.54
CA GLU A 95 0.25 -10.08 -32.84
C GLU A 95 1.33 -9.09 -33.24
N LEU A 96 1.35 -7.90 -32.69
CA LEU A 96 2.41 -6.93 -32.93
C LEU A 96 3.72 -7.36 -32.31
N THR A 97 4.83 -6.96 -32.89
CA THR A 97 6.15 -7.03 -32.25
C THR A 97 6.29 -5.96 -31.19
N VAL A 98 7.26 -6.11 -30.32
CA VAL A 98 7.63 -5.10 -29.31
C VAL A 98 7.87 -3.74 -29.97
N SER A 99 8.66 -3.69 -31.04
CA SER A 99 8.95 -2.50 -31.83
C SER A 99 7.69 -1.86 -32.42
N GLU A 100 6.82 -2.64 -33.03
CA GLU A 100 5.56 -2.14 -33.60
C GLU A 100 4.63 -1.60 -32.53
N THR A 101 4.58 -2.25 -31.36
CA THR A 101 3.79 -1.79 -30.21
C THR A 101 4.31 -0.43 -29.73
N VAL A 102 5.62 -0.29 -29.51
CA VAL A 102 6.22 0.98 -29.07
C VAL A 102 5.97 2.08 -30.08
N ARG A 103 6.14 1.81 -31.39
CA ARG A 103 5.87 2.81 -32.45
C ARG A 103 4.40 3.23 -32.52
N MET A 104 3.48 2.28 -32.34
CA MET A 104 2.05 2.58 -32.30
C MET A 104 1.73 3.55 -31.14
N TRP A 105 2.23 3.27 -29.94
CA TRP A 105 2.03 4.15 -28.77
C TRP A 105 2.74 5.48 -28.93
N ALA A 106 3.96 5.50 -29.47
CA ALA A 106 4.69 6.73 -29.75
C ALA A 106 3.92 7.66 -30.72
N GLY A 107 3.19 7.08 -31.68
CA GLY A 107 2.31 7.84 -32.59
C GLY A 107 1.14 8.54 -31.90
N CYS A 108 0.75 8.09 -30.69
CA CYS A 108 -0.31 8.68 -29.88
C CYS A 108 0.25 9.56 -28.74
N THR A 109 1.58 9.64 -28.57
CA THR A 109 2.24 10.31 -27.45
C THR A 109 2.96 11.56 -27.95
N SER A 110 2.59 12.74 -27.42
CA SER A 110 3.27 13.98 -27.75
C SER A 110 4.69 13.99 -27.20
N GLY A 111 5.68 14.34 -28.03
CA GLY A 111 7.08 14.39 -27.63
C GLY A 111 7.69 13.03 -27.22
N ALA A 112 7.15 11.95 -27.80
CA ALA A 112 7.62 10.60 -27.50
C ALA A 112 9.13 10.45 -27.72
N ARG A 113 9.80 9.76 -26.79
CA ARG A 113 11.20 9.37 -26.96
C ARG A 113 11.36 8.37 -28.11
N PRO A 114 12.54 8.30 -28.73
CA PRO A 114 12.84 7.30 -29.74
C PRO A 114 12.60 5.87 -29.22
N GLU A 115 12.10 4.98 -30.07
CA GLU A 115 11.87 3.56 -29.76
C GLU A 115 13.10 2.90 -29.13
N SER A 116 14.29 3.14 -29.72
CA SER A 116 15.55 2.56 -29.22
C SER A 116 15.86 2.98 -27.78
N GLU A 117 15.58 4.25 -27.42
CA GLU A 117 15.73 4.75 -26.08
C GLU A 117 14.74 4.10 -25.12
N ALA A 118 13.45 4.03 -25.49
CA ALA A 118 12.42 3.42 -24.68
C ALA A 118 12.69 1.94 -24.38
N LEU A 119 13.10 1.17 -25.39
CA LEU A 119 13.43 -0.24 -25.24
C LEU A 119 14.72 -0.47 -24.44
N SER A 120 15.70 0.43 -24.59
CA SER A 120 16.95 0.35 -23.82
C SER A 120 16.72 0.55 -22.33
N LEU A 121 15.87 1.50 -21.94
CA LEU A 121 15.54 1.78 -20.53
C LEU A 121 15.02 0.56 -19.78
N VAL A 122 14.27 -0.30 -20.45
CA VAL A 122 13.64 -1.49 -19.84
C VAL A 122 14.32 -2.81 -20.22
N GLY A 123 15.51 -2.76 -20.86
CA GLY A 123 16.27 -3.97 -21.24
C GLY A 123 15.63 -4.81 -22.34
N LEU A 124 14.71 -4.24 -23.16
CA LEU A 124 13.99 -4.98 -24.23
C LEU A 124 14.58 -4.78 -25.62
N THR A 125 15.73 -4.13 -25.79
CA THR A 125 16.34 -3.86 -27.10
C THR A 125 16.50 -5.14 -27.96
N ARG A 126 16.94 -6.25 -27.35
CA ARG A 126 17.12 -7.54 -28.05
C ARG A 126 15.80 -8.22 -28.39
N ARG A 127 14.69 -7.78 -27.84
CA ARG A 127 13.35 -8.31 -28.03
C ARG A 127 12.51 -7.51 -29.02
N ALA A 128 13.05 -6.44 -29.60
CA ALA A 128 12.32 -5.53 -30.49
C ALA A 128 11.52 -6.24 -31.60
N GLY A 129 12.08 -7.28 -32.24
CA GLY A 129 11.43 -8.08 -33.29
C GLY A 129 10.54 -9.22 -32.81
N VAL A 130 10.42 -9.45 -31.46
CA VAL A 130 9.62 -10.55 -30.92
C VAL A 130 8.17 -10.11 -30.79
N ARG A 131 7.20 -11.00 -31.10
CA ARG A 131 5.77 -10.70 -30.93
C ARG A 131 5.39 -10.67 -29.44
N VAL A 132 4.49 -9.75 -29.07
CA VAL A 132 4.05 -9.57 -27.68
C VAL A 132 3.50 -10.85 -27.06
N LYS A 133 2.79 -11.70 -27.83
CA LYS A 133 2.31 -13.01 -27.36
C LYS A 133 3.43 -13.98 -26.93
N GLN A 134 4.64 -13.80 -27.44
CA GLN A 134 5.80 -14.66 -27.17
C GLN A 134 6.65 -14.15 -26.00
N LEU A 135 6.33 -12.98 -25.46
CA LEU A 135 7.00 -12.42 -24.29
C LEU A 135 6.58 -13.18 -23.03
N SER A 136 7.53 -13.34 -22.11
CA SER A 136 7.25 -13.74 -20.73
C SER A 136 6.40 -12.69 -20.00
N GLY A 137 5.82 -13.04 -18.86
CA GLY A 137 5.08 -12.08 -18.03
C GLY A 137 5.93 -10.87 -17.65
N GLY A 138 7.19 -11.11 -17.26
CA GLY A 138 8.13 -10.04 -16.92
C GLY A 138 8.50 -9.15 -18.09
N GLU A 139 8.73 -9.74 -19.29
CA GLU A 139 8.99 -8.95 -20.49
C GLU A 139 7.79 -8.10 -20.91
N LYS A 140 6.55 -8.62 -20.75
CA LYS A 140 5.32 -7.82 -20.96
C LYS A 140 5.24 -6.67 -20.00
N ARG A 141 5.57 -6.88 -18.72
CA ARG A 141 5.55 -5.85 -17.69
C ARG A 141 6.60 -4.76 -17.94
N ARG A 142 7.79 -5.16 -18.42
CA ARG A 142 8.82 -4.20 -18.87
C ARG A 142 8.39 -3.41 -20.12
N LEU A 143 7.68 -4.04 -21.04
CA LEU A 143 7.10 -3.33 -22.19
C LEU A 143 6.06 -2.29 -21.74
N ASP A 144 5.20 -2.63 -20.79
CA ASP A 144 4.20 -1.72 -20.21
C ASP A 144 4.87 -0.48 -19.61
N LEU A 145 5.92 -0.71 -18.82
CA LEU A 145 6.72 0.37 -18.26
C LEU A 145 7.41 1.23 -19.35
N ALA A 146 7.91 0.61 -20.43
CA ALA A 146 8.48 1.35 -21.57
C ALA A 146 7.45 2.30 -22.19
N LEU A 147 6.20 1.84 -22.34
CA LEU A 147 5.11 2.65 -22.90
C LEU A 147 4.71 3.80 -21.96
N ALA A 148 4.64 3.55 -20.65
CA ALA A 148 4.41 4.60 -19.67
C ALA A 148 5.49 5.69 -19.68
N LEU A 149 6.72 5.33 -20.04
CA LEU A 149 7.86 6.24 -20.10
C LEU A 149 8.03 6.99 -21.44
N LEU A 150 7.25 6.66 -22.47
CA LEU A 150 7.42 7.24 -23.82
C LEU A 150 7.35 8.76 -23.82
N GLY A 151 6.42 9.36 -23.10
CA GLY A 151 6.18 10.80 -23.03
C GLY A 151 7.14 11.59 -22.13
N ARG A 152 8.17 10.97 -21.56
CA ARG A 152 9.06 11.58 -20.54
C ARG A 152 8.26 12.22 -19.40
N PRO A 153 7.44 11.42 -18.69
CA PRO A 153 6.48 11.95 -17.73
C PRO A 153 7.16 12.66 -16.56
N GLU A 154 6.52 13.73 -16.06
CA GLU A 154 6.87 14.35 -14.78
C GLU A 154 6.32 13.54 -13.59
N VAL A 155 5.20 12.87 -13.79
CA VAL A 155 4.56 11.98 -12.81
C VAL A 155 4.31 10.61 -13.44
N LEU A 156 4.78 9.57 -12.77
CA LEU A 156 4.60 8.18 -13.18
C LEU A 156 3.71 7.46 -12.18
N PHE A 157 2.62 6.89 -12.66
CA PHE A 157 1.71 6.04 -11.89
C PHE A 157 2.03 4.59 -12.20
N LEU A 158 2.28 3.79 -11.16
CA LEU A 158 2.63 2.38 -11.26
C LEU A 158 1.64 1.56 -10.43
N ASP A 159 0.67 0.93 -11.08
CA ASP A 159 -0.28 0.06 -10.38
C ASP A 159 0.25 -1.38 -10.35
N GLU A 160 0.74 -1.79 -9.17
CA GLU A 160 1.33 -3.11 -8.87
C GLU A 160 2.41 -3.54 -9.89
N PRO A 161 3.49 -2.75 -10.09
CA PRO A 161 4.41 -2.93 -11.22
C PRO A 161 5.18 -4.26 -11.22
N THR A 162 5.33 -4.90 -10.08
CA THR A 162 6.13 -6.12 -9.92
C THR A 162 5.28 -7.39 -9.76
N THR A 163 3.95 -7.27 -9.83
CA THR A 163 3.06 -8.43 -9.73
C THR A 163 3.33 -9.41 -10.86
N GLY A 164 3.53 -10.69 -10.50
CA GLY A 164 3.83 -11.77 -11.44
C GLY A 164 5.29 -11.83 -11.91
N LEU A 165 6.19 -11.00 -11.39
CA LEU A 165 7.63 -11.09 -11.64
C LEU A 165 8.31 -12.05 -10.65
N ASP A 166 9.37 -12.70 -11.12
CA ASP A 166 10.33 -13.39 -10.27
C ASP A 166 11.19 -12.39 -9.46
N ALA A 167 12.03 -12.90 -8.57
CA ALA A 167 12.83 -12.05 -7.69
C ALA A 167 13.82 -11.16 -8.47
N GLU A 168 14.41 -11.66 -9.56
CA GLU A 168 15.34 -10.93 -10.42
C GLU A 168 14.60 -9.79 -11.16
N GLY A 169 13.48 -10.10 -11.80
CA GLY A 169 12.65 -9.12 -12.50
C GLY A 169 12.10 -8.01 -11.60
N ARG A 170 11.80 -8.34 -10.32
CA ARG A 170 11.42 -7.33 -9.32
C ARG A 170 12.58 -6.39 -9.02
N GLN A 171 13.77 -6.91 -8.79
CA GLN A 171 14.96 -6.11 -8.51
C GLN A 171 15.29 -5.18 -9.69
N GLU A 172 15.30 -5.70 -10.93
CA GLU A 172 15.52 -4.89 -12.14
C GLU A 172 14.50 -3.74 -12.24
N THR A 173 13.21 -4.04 -11.95
CA THR A 173 12.15 -3.02 -11.97
C THR A 173 12.38 -1.96 -10.88
N TRP A 174 12.78 -2.36 -9.68
CA TRP A 174 13.06 -1.45 -8.59
C TRP A 174 14.27 -0.54 -8.88
N GLU A 175 15.32 -1.10 -9.49
CA GLU A 175 16.48 -0.30 -9.91
C GLU A 175 16.09 0.77 -10.93
N LEU A 176 15.30 0.39 -11.94
CA LEU A 176 14.81 1.33 -12.93
C LEU A 176 13.94 2.44 -12.29
N VAL A 177 13.05 2.09 -11.36
CA VAL A 177 12.22 3.08 -10.65
C VAL A 177 13.08 4.04 -9.82
N ARG A 178 14.15 3.53 -9.16
CA ARG A 178 15.11 4.39 -8.43
C ARG A 178 15.85 5.34 -9.37
N GLU A 179 16.28 4.86 -10.53
CA GLU A 179 16.94 5.70 -11.56
C GLU A 179 16.00 6.80 -12.06
N LEU A 180 14.76 6.47 -12.37
CA LEU A 180 13.75 7.45 -12.80
C LEU A 180 13.50 8.50 -11.73
N ARG A 181 13.38 8.12 -10.47
CA ARG A 181 13.27 9.03 -9.34
C ARG A 181 14.52 9.93 -9.23
N ALA A 182 15.72 9.37 -9.37
CA ALA A 182 16.97 10.12 -9.31
C ALA A 182 17.09 11.20 -10.42
N THR A 183 16.40 10.99 -11.55
CA THR A 183 16.29 12.01 -12.62
C THR A 183 15.19 13.05 -12.38
N GLY A 184 14.48 12.97 -11.25
CA GLY A 184 13.46 13.95 -10.83
C GLY A 184 12.02 13.59 -11.19
N THR A 185 11.77 12.38 -11.71
CA THR A 185 10.40 11.89 -11.94
C THR A 185 9.71 11.63 -10.61
N THR A 186 8.50 12.17 -10.43
CA THR A 186 7.63 11.84 -9.28
C THR A 186 6.95 10.51 -9.53
N VAL A 187 6.90 9.64 -8.53
CA VAL A 187 6.30 8.30 -8.69
C VAL A 187 5.21 8.08 -7.64
N LEU A 188 4.01 7.70 -8.09
CA LEU A 188 2.97 7.13 -7.24
C LEU A 188 2.88 5.64 -7.54
N LEU A 189 3.22 4.82 -6.56
CA LEU A 189 3.26 3.37 -6.64
C LEU A 189 2.13 2.77 -5.82
N THR A 190 1.33 1.86 -6.39
CA THR A 190 0.49 0.98 -5.57
C THR A 190 1.16 -0.37 -5.43
N THR A 191 1.07 -0.95 -4.26
CA THR A 191 1.58 -2.30 -4.02
C THR A 191 0.87 -2.99 -2.86
N HIS A 192 0.91 -4.30 -2.85
CA HIS A 192 0.61 -5.13 -1.69
C HIS A 192 1.87 -5.81 -1.13
N TYR A 193 3.03 -5.58 -1.75
CA TYR A 193 4.34 -6.06 -1.28
C TYR A 193 4.98 -5.02 -0.36
N LEU A 194 5.14 -5.38 0.90
CA LEU A 194 5.72 -4.50 1.92
C LEU A 194 7.18 -4.17 1.65
N GLU A 195 7.95 -5.17 1.19
CA GLU A 195 9.36 -5.01 0.82
C GLU A 195 9.56 -3.95 -0.28
N GLU A 196 8.61 -3.84 -1.21
CA GLU A 196 8.64 -2.85 -2.27
C GLU A 196 8.48 -1.42 -1.71
N ALA A 197 7.54 -1.24 -0.79
CA ALA A 197 7.36 0.04 -0.14
C ALA A 197 8.52 0.41 0.79
N GLU A 198 9.05 -0.54 1.57
CA GLU A 198 10.22 -0.31 2.43
C GLU A 198 11.47 0.03 1.63
N GLY A 199 11.67 -0.65 0.48
CA GLY A 199 12.87 -0.51 -0.34
C GLY A 199 12.88 0.68 -1.30
N LEU A 200 11.71 1.25 -1.63
CA LEU A 200 11.59 2.28 -2.66
C LEU A 200 11.02 3.61 -2.15
N ALA A 201 10.03 3.57 -1.24
CA ALA A 201 9.24 4.74 -0.93
C ALA A 201 9.97 5.74 -0.01
N ASP A 202 9.85 7.02 -0.34
CA ASP A 202 10.19 8.12 0.58
C ASP A 202 9.13 8.26 1.67
N ARG A 203 7.86 8.17 1.24
CA ARG A 203 6.70 8.14 2.12
C ARG A 203 5.69 7.12 1.60
N LEU A 204 4.88 6.63 2.51
CA LEU A 204 3.82 5.68 2.19
C LEU A 204 2.52 6.04 2.91
N ALA A 205 1.42 5.51 2.40
CA ALA A 205 0.16 5.45 3.11
C ALA A 205 -0.40 4.01 3.05
N ILE A 206 -0.91 3.52 4.17
CA ILE A 206 -1.61 2.24 4.22
C ILE A 206 -3.10 2.51 4.08
N LEU A 207 -3.66 2.02 2.97
CA LEU A 207 -5.08 2.08 2.66
C LEU A 207 -5.76 0.82 3.17
N HIS A 208 -6.83 0.99 3.93
CA HIS A 208 -7.68 -0.10 4.39
C HIS A 208 -9.14 0.31 4.31
N ALA A 209 -10.01 -0.56 3.78
CA ALA A 209 -11.46 -0.32 3.65
C ALA A 209 -11.82 1.07 3.08
N GLY A 210 -11.06 1.55 2.11
CA GLY A 210 -11.27 2.84 1.45
C GLY A 210 -10.78 4.06 2.23
N ARG A 211 -10.04 3.90 3.34
CA ARG A 211 -9.50 4.99 4.17
C ARG A 211 -7.99 4.84 4.36
N ILE A 212 -7.28 5.95 4.51
CA ILE A 212 -5.90 5.93 4.97
C ILE A 212 -5.90 5.69 6.48
N ALA A 213 -5.29 4.58 6.88
CA ALA A 213 -5.14 4.20 8.29
C ALA A 213 -3.88 4.82 8.91
N VAL A 214 -2.79 4.90 8.15
CA VAL A 214 -1.53 5.52 8.58
C VAL A 214 -0.79 6.05 7.34
N SER A 215 -0.05 7.14 7.51
CA SER A 215 0.84 7.71 6.48
C SER A 215 2.07 8.31 7.13
N GLY A 216 3.22 8.19 6.48
CA GLY A 216 4.51 8.70 6.93
C GLY A 216 5.66 8.13 6.11
N THR A 217 6.89 8.38 6.53
CA THR A 217 8.06 7.64 6.03
C THR A 217 7.99 6.18 6.48
N PRO A 218 8.61 5.23 5.76
CA PRO A 218 8.69 3.84 6.23
C PRO A 218 9.21 3.72 7.66
N ALA A 219 10.21 4.52 8.03
CA ALA A 219 10.78 4.57 9.37
C ALA A 219 9.77 5.05 10.44
N GLU A 220 9.00 6.11 10.16
CA GLU A 220 7.97 6.63 11.08
C GLU A 220 6.86 5.61 11.30
N VAL A 221 6.39 4.97 10.24
CA VAL A 221 5.34 3.95 10.32
C VAL A 221 5.83 2.73 11.10
N THR A 222 7.07 2.30 10.85
CA THR A 222 7.71 1.18 11.57
C THR A 222 7.97 1.52 13.04
N ALA A 223 8.48 2.72 13.34
CA ALA A 223 8.76 3.16 14.71
C ALA A 223 7.50 3.24 15.59
N SER A 224 6.31 3.37 14.99
CA SER A 224 5.04 3.32 15.71
C SER A 224 4.68 1.91 16.21
N GLN A 225 5.42 0.88 15.80
CA GLN A 225 5.18 -0.51 16.20
C GLN A 225 6.13 -0.93 17.32
N PRO A 226 5.63 -1.60 18.37
CA PRO A 226 6.50 -2.16 19.38
C PRO A 226 7.42 -3.22 18.79
N SER A 227 8.69 -3.17 19.17
CA SER A 227 9.65 -4.24 18.89
C SER A 227 9.28 -5.53 19.63
N ARG A 228 9.72 -6.65 19.11
CA ARG A 228 9.45 -7.98 19.66
C ARG A 228 10.72 -8.72 20.05
N ILE A 229 10.63 -9.43 21.17
CA ILE A 229 11.61 -10.44 21.58
C ILE A 229 10.83 -11.71 21.85
N SER A 230 11.24 -12.83 21.25
CA SER A 230 10.65 -14.13 21.56
C SER A 230 11.72 -15.18 21.82
N PHE A 231 11.46 -16.07 22.75
CA PHE A 231 12.33 -17.22 23.07
C PHE A 231 11.54 -18.30 23.79
N GLU A 232 12.07 -19.50 23.79
CA GLU A 232 11.52 -20.60 24.61
C GLU A 232 11.91 -20.41 26.07
N LEU A 233 10.92 -20.43 26.97
CA LEU A 233 11.18 -20.46 28.41
C LEU A 233 12.00 -21.70 28.77
N PRO A 234 13.15 -21.56 29.43
CA PRO A 234 13.99 -22.68 29.84
C PRO A 234 13.21 -23.65 30.72
N THR A 235 13.61 -24.91 30.71
CA THR A 235 12.94 -25.95 31.53
C THR A 235 13.07 -25.60 33.02
N GLY A 236 11.93 -25.56 33.71
CA GLY A 236 11.87 -25.21 35.14
C GLY A 236 11.75 -23.71 35.44
N TYR A 237 11.70 -22.85 34.39
CA TYR A 237 11.50 -21.42 34.54
C TYR A 237 10.09 -21.00 34.12
N PHE A 238 9.57 -19.98 34.82
CA PHE A 238 8.29 -19.35 34.57
C PHE A 238 8.51 -17.85 34.24
N PRO A 239 7.52 -17.14 33.68
CA PRO A 239 7.66 -15.72 33.40
C PRO A 239 8.03 -14.86 34.63
N GLY A 240 7.65 -15.30 35.83
CA GLY A 240 7.99 -14.63 37.09
C GLY A 240 9.45 -14.77 37.54
N ASP A 241 10.21 -15.70 36.97
CA ASP A 241 11.64 -15.90 37.28
C ASP A 241 12.54 -14.99 36.43
N LEU A 242 11.98 -14.33 35.44
CA LEU A 242 12.65 -13.36 34.60
C LEU A 242 12.93 -12.05 35.37
N PRO A 243 13.86 -11.22 34.91
CA PRO A 243 13.99 -9.86 35.43
C PRO A 243 12.65 -9.11 35.34
N PRO A 244 12.39 -8.18 36.23
CA PRO A 244 11.15 -7.38 36.16
C PRO A 244 11.00 -6.76 34.78
N LEU A 245 10.03 -7.27 33.99
CA LEU A 245 9.86 -6.91 32.60
C LEU A 245 9.63 -5.41 32.40
N ASP A 246 8.93 -4.77 33.33
CA ASP A 246 8.70 -3.31 33.31
C ASP A 246 10.03 -2.54 33.38
N SER A 247 11.00 -3.03 34.19
CA SER A 247 12.33 -2.42 34.30
C SER A 247 13.15 -2.52 33.01
N LEU A 248 12.79 -3.44 32.14
CA LEU A 248 13.40 -3.64 30.82
C LEU A 248 12.68 -2.86 29.70
N GLY A 249 11.65 -2.05 30.02
CA GLY A 249 10.86 -1.34 29.03
C GLY A 249 9.92 -2.24 28.21
N VAL A 250 9.58 -3.42 28.76
CA VAL A 250 8.59 -4.33 28.14
C VAL A 250 7.20 -3.80 28.43
N THR A 251 6.41 -3.57 27.38
CA THR A 251 5.06 -3.01 27.44
C THR A 251 3.97 -4.08 27.46
N GLY A 252 4.32 -5.32 27.15
CA GLY A 252 3.40 -6.45 27.18
C GLY A 252 4.09 -7.76 26.90
N HIS A 253 3.52 -8.85 27.42
CA HIS A 253 4.03 -10.19 27.16
C HIS A 253 2.89 -11.19 26.95
N GLU A 254 3.20 -12.25 26.25
CA GLU A 254 2.29 -13.37 25.96
C GLU A 254 3.08 -14.68 26.02
N VAL A 255 2.48 -15.72 26.61
CA VAL A 255 3.06 -17.07 26.62
C VAL A 255 2.20 -17.98 25.78
N VAL A 256 2.80 -18.56 24.73
CA VAL A 256 2.12 -19.53 23.86
C VAL A 256 2.89 -20.86 23.96
N GLY A 257 2.33 -21.82 24.67
CA GLY A 257 3.04 -23.05 25.01
C GLY A 257 4.27 -22.77 25.88
N ARG A 258 5.47 -22.95 25.35
CA ARG A 258 6.73 -22.62 26.00
C ARG A 258 7.40 -21.36 25.46
N VAL A 259 6.85 -20.76 24.42
CA VAL A 259 7.42 -19.57 23.79
C VAL A 259 6.87 -18.34 24.51
N LEU A 260 7.77 -17.56 25.11
CA LEU A 260 7.49 -16.22 25.63
C LEU A 260 7.70 -15.20 24.51
N ARG A 261 6.71 -14.34 24.32
CA ARG A 261 6.75 -13.21 23.38
C ARG A 261 6.62 -11.92 24.15
N LEU A 262 7.58 -11.04 24.01
CA LEU A 262 7.65 -9.74 24.65
C LEU A 262 7.46 -8.63 23.63
N ARG A 263 6.76 -7.58 23.99
CA ARG A 263 6.64 -6.33 23.22
C ARG A 263 7.33 -5.22 23.97
N THR A 264 8.14 -4.42 23.28
CA THR A 264 8.91 -3.33 23.88
C THR A 264 9.11 -2.16 22.92
N ASN A 265 9.15 -0.94 23.47
CA ASN A 265 9.58 0.24 22.73
C ASN A 265 11.07 0.55 22.93
N GLU A 266 11.76 -0.21 23.81
CA GLU A 266 13.17 -0.06 24.15
C GLU A 266 13.93 -1.36 23.86
N LEU A 267 13.97 -1.76 22.56
CA LEU A 267 14.48 -3.07 22.14
C LEU A 267 15.87 -3.39 22.67
N GLN A 268 16.81 -2.44 22.54
CA GLN A 268 18.19 -2.64 23.00
C GLN A 268 18.24 -2.88 24.52
N ARG A 269 17.51 -2.09 25.31
CA ARG A 269 17.45 -2.25 26.75
C ARG A 269 16.86 -3.59 27.16
N ALA A 270 15.74 -3.98 26.55
CA ALA A 270 15.08 -5.24 26.82
C ALA A 270 15.98 -6.44 26.45
N ALA A 271 16.56 -6.42 25.25
CA ALA A 271 17.45 -7.49 24.79
C ALA A 271 18.69 -7.61 25.69
N THR A 272 19.36 -6.48 26.00
CA THR A 272 20.55 -6.49 26.88
C THR A 272 20.22 -7.03 28.25
N GLY A 273 19.10 -6.62 28.86
CA GLY A 273 18.70 -7.09 30.18
C GLY A 273 18.40 -8.58 30.22
N LEU A 274 17.70 -9.09 29.21
CA LEU A 274 17.42 -10.53 29.10
C LEU A 274 18.69 -11.37 28.88
N LEU A 275 19.59 -10.93 27.99
CA LEU A 275 20.85 -11.63 27.73
C LEU A 275 21.77 -11.62 28.97
N THR A 276 21.87 -10.48 29.65
CA THR A 276 22.65 -10.38 30.90
C THR A 276 22.09 -11.29 32.01
N TRP A 277 20.75 -11.37 32.12
CA TRP A 277 20.12 -12.28 33.05
C TRP A 277 20.41 -13.75 32.69
N ALA A 278 20.29 -14.10 31.43
CA ALA A 278 20.53 -15.45 30.92
C ALA A 278 22.00 -15.90 31.20
N GLU A 279 22.95 -15.00 30.95
CA GLU A 279 24.39 -15.25 31.25
C GLU A 279 24.63 -15.45 32.75
N ARG A 280 24.06 -14.60 33.60
CA ARG A 280 24.21 -14.68 35.05
C ARG A 280 23.61 -15.93 35.68
N THR A 281 22.53 -16.44 35.11
CA THR A 281 21.83 -17.65 35.58
C THR A 281 22.31 -18.92 34.90
N GLY A 282 23.19 -18.82 33.91
CA GLY A 282 23.70 -19.96 33.14
C GLY A 282 22.61 -20.59 32.24
N VAL A 283 21.63 -19.81 31.84
CA VAL A 283 20.47 -20.26 31.05
C VAL A 283 20.67 -19.92 29.58
N GLU A 284 20.33 -20.87 28.70
CA GLU A 284 20.29 -20.63 27.25
C GLU A 284 18.87 -20.23 26.83
N LEU A 285 18.72 -19.06 26.16
CA LEU A 285 17.46 -18.61 25.54
C LEU A 285 17.31 -19.26 24.15
N ARG A 286 16.73 -20.44 24.10
CA ARG A 286 16.55 -21.19 22.85
C ARG A 286 15.54 -20.50 21.95
N GLY A 287 15.81 -20.51 20.64
CA GLY A 287 14.93 -19.88 19.66
C GLY A 287 14.83 -18.36 19.85
N LEU A 288 15.86 -17.72 20.44
CA LEU A 288 15.88 -16.28 20.62
C LEU A 288 15.76 -15.57 19.28
N ASP A 289 14.69 -14.78 19.14
CA ASP A 289 14.41 -13.94 17.99
C ASP A 289 14.16 -12.51 18.50
N VAL A 290 14.94 -11.56 18.00
CA VAL A 290 14.91 -10.14 18.40
C VAL A 290 14.67 -9.32 17.14
N ARG A 291 13.50 -8.68 17.05
CA ARG A 291 13.10 -7.90 15.88
C ARG A 291 12.64 -6.51 16.29
N SER A 292 13.10 -5.50 15.56
CA SER A 292 12.46 -4.19 15.59
C SER A 292 11.05 -4.29 15.03
N GLY A 293 10.17 -3.37 15.39
CA GLY A 293 8.86 -3.25 14.74
C GLY A 293 9.05 -3.21 13.21
N SER A 294 8.12 -3.81 12.48
CA SER A 294 8.18 -3.91 11.01
C SER A 294 6.94 -3.28 10.36
N LEU A 295 7.07 -2.92 9.09
CA LEU A 295 5.92 -2.47 8.30
C LEU A 295 4.85 -3.57 8.18
N GLU A 296 5.27 -4.84 8.18
CA GLU A 296 4.35 -5.98 8.20
C GLU A 296 3.48 -6.01 9.46
N GLU A 297 4.09 -5.74 10.62
CA GLU A 297 3.35 -5.67 11.87
C GLU A 297 2.37 -4.49 11.93
N ALA A 298 2.79 -3.32 11.39
CA ALA A 298 1.90 -2.18 11.22
C ALA A 298 0.70 -2.54 10.36
N PHE A 299 0.95 -3.17 9.22
CA PHE A 299 -0.07 -3.58 8.27
C PHE A 299 -1.05 -4.60 8.85
N LEU A 300 -0.54 -5.65 9.52
CA LEU A 300 -1.35 -6.69 10.16
C LEU A 300 -2.20 -6.14 11.31
N ARG A 301 -1.66 -5.19 12.09
CA ARG A 301 -2.42 -4.53 13.16
C ARG A 301 -3.57 -3.72 12.59
N ILE A 302 -3.30 -2.88 11.59
CA ILE A 302 -4.33 -2.07 10.92
C ILE A 302 -5.44 -2.96 10.36
N ALA A 303 -5.08 -4.07 9.72
CA ALA A 303 -6.04 -5.01 9.18
C ALA A 303 -6.94 -5.64 10.26
N ARG A 304 -6.42 -5.89 11.47
CA ARG A 304 -7.19 -6.43 12.61
C ARG A 304 -8.08 -5.38 13.26
N ASP A 305 -7.51 -4.21 13.59
CA ASP A 305 -8.22 -3.13 14.29
C ASP A 305 -9.47 -2.68 13.51
N VAL A 306 -9.37 -2.58 12.19
CA VAL A 306 -10.50 -2.19 11.34
C VAL A 306 -11.52 -3.32 11.20
N SER A 307 -11.07 -4.59 11.10
CA SER A 307 -11.99 -5.74 11.07
C SER A 307 -12.81 -5.84 12.35
N GLU A 308 -12.23 -5.53 13.51
CA GLU A 308 -12.93 -5.48 14.80
C GLU A 308 -13.93 -4.31 14.86
N GLN A 309 -13.56 -3.13 14.34
CA GLN A 309 -14.46 -1.97 14.26
C GLN A 309 -15.66 -2.23 13.35
N GLU A 310 -15.43 -2.77 12.15
CA GLU A 310 -16.52 -3.12 11.22
C GLU A 310 -17.46 -4.19 11.81
N ALA A 311 -16.94 -5.17 12.53
CA ALA A 311 -17.74 -6.17 13.23
C ALA A 311 -18.60 -5.53 14.32
N GLN A 312 -18.07 -4.58 15.08
CA GLN A 312 -18.80 -3.85 16.12
C GLN A 312 -19.89 -2.93 15.53
N GLU A 313 -19.59 -2.20 14.45
CA GLU A 313 -20.56 -1.37 13.75
C GLU A 313 -21.73 -2.21 13.17
N THR A 314 -21.41 -3.35 12.57
CA THR A 314 -22.41 -4.28 12.02
C THR A 314 -23.30 -4.87 13.12
N GLN A 315 -22.73 -5.19 14.29
CA GLN A 315 -23.50 -5.67 15.45
C GLN A 315 -24.37 -4.54 16.05
N GLY A 316 -23.84 -3.32 16.10
CA GLY A 316 -24.58 -2.12 16.55
C GLY A 316 -25.79 -1.84 15.65
N ALA A 317 -25.59 -1.86 14.32
CA ALA A 317 -26.66 -1.63 13.36
C ALA A 317 -27.75 -2.71 13.45
N ARG A 318 -27.39 -3.98 13.61
CA ARG A 318 -28.35 -5.09 13.81
C ARG A 318 -29.15 -4.95 15.09
N LYS A 319 -28.54 -4.49 16.20
CA LYS A 319 -29.23 -4.24 17.47
C LYS A 319 -30.24 -3.09 17.35
N ILE A 320 -29.91 -2.03 16.64
CA ILE A 320 -30.80 -0.88 16.41
C ILE A 320 -32.02 -1.32 15.55
N GLN A 321 -31.81 -2.07 14.47
CA GLN A 321 -32.88 -2.61 13.65
C GLN A 321 -33.80 -3.59 14.42
N ALA A 322 -33.22 -4.45 15.24
CA ALA A 322 -34.00 -5.37 16.08
C ALA A 322 -34.77 -4.62 17.19
N GLY A 323 -34.25 -3.51 17.72
CA GLY A 323 -34.95 -2.65 18.66
C GLY A 323 -36.13 -1.92 18.04
N GLN A 324 -35.95 -1.39 16.83
CA GLN A 324 -37.01 -0.73 16.06
C GLN A 324 -38.14 -1.70 15.66
N ALA A 325 -37.79 -2.92 15.25
CA ALA A 325 -38.78 -3.95 14.92
C ALA A 325 -39.63 -4.40 16.13
N ARG A 326 -39.04 -4.40 17.33
CA ARG A 326 -39.76 -4.70 18.58
C ARG A 326 -40.63 -3.53 19.04
N GLY A 327 -40.20 -2.27 18.83
CA GLY A 327 -40.97 -1.08 19.15
C GLY A 327 -42.24 -0.92 18.27
N SER A 328 -42.16 -1.29 16.99
CA SER A 328 -43.31 -1.26 16.08
C SER A 328 -44.31 -2.38 16.34
N ALA A 329 -43.87 -3.52 16.86
CA ALA A 329 -44.76 -4.63 17.23
C ALA A 329 -45.58 -4.37 18.50
N SER A 330 -45.03 -3.56 19.44
CA SER A 330 -45.76 -3.20 20.70
C SER A 330 -46.75 -2.09 20.53
N ALA A 331 -46.61 -1.23 19.51
CA ALA A 331 -47.53 -0.14 19.21
C ALA A 331 -48.80 -0.60 18.46
N GLY A 332 -48.78 -1.77 17.81
CA GLY A 332 -49.92 -2.32 17.05
C GLY A 332 -50.93 -3.14 17.88
N THR A 333 -50.66 -3.38 19.17
CA THR A 333 -51.57 -4.22 20.00
C THR A 333 -52.47 -3.43 20.92
N SER A 334 -52.30 -2.07 20.99
CA SER A 334 -53.11 -1.20 21.88
C SER A 334 -54.36 -0.58 21.26
N GLU A 335 -54.66 -0.84 19.97
CA GLU A 335 -55.80 -0.20 19.26
C GLU A 335 -56.97 -1.14 18.94
N LYS A 336 -57.02 -2.35 19.51
CA LYS A 336 -58.12 -3.30 19.25
C LYS A 336 -59.02 -3.62 20.44
N GLU A 337 -58.99 -2.88 21.53
CA GLU A 337 -59.85 -3.10 22.68
C GLU A 337 -60.72 -1.89 23.06
N HIS A 338 -61.33 -1.20 22.11
CA HIS A 338 -62.40 -0.24 22.43
C HIS A 338 -63.37 -0.07 21.25
N VAL A 339 -64.11 -1.15 20.87
CA VAL A 339 -65.46 -1.05 20.26
C VAL A 339 -66.15 -2.40 20.47
N ALA A 340 -66.91 -2.52 21.51
CA ALA A 340 -68.10 -3.39 21.67
C ALA A 340 -69.02 -2.75 22.69
#